data_531e8af7a2f5f045677e5e26a193eb9c
#
_entry.id   531e8af7a2f5f045677e5e26a193eb9c
#
_cell.length_a   1.000
_cell.length_b   1.000
_cell.length_c   1.000
_cell.angle_alpha   90.00
_cell.angle_beta   90.00
_cell.angle_gamma   90.00
#
_symmetry.space_group_name_H-M   'P 1'
#
loop_
_entity.id
_entity.type
_entity.pdbx_description
1 polymer ?
#
loop_
_entity_poly.entity_id
_entity_poly.type
_entity_poly.pdbx_seq_one_letter_code
_entity_poly.pdbx_strand_id
1 'polypeptide(L)'
;MDHQGHRERLRQRFRRSGLEAFAPHEALELLLTYAIPRRDTKPIAYALMKRFGSLHGVFQASAEELRQVEGIGDSAAVLLAMMSPLFRAYRRSLEEETDVIKNYFQSVRYCEALFEGERYEKFYVVCLGNGMKRLNTVLIASGDVTEVRVYARHILSALTECNALGALITHNHPSGLARPSGEDIALTNSIAALLDGVGIKLYDHIIVAPAETFSFRRGGLLGEENGAVTEAAQHFEQVLPAVRDEIYQNGTTQKGECKQCEQNGEDYLL
;
A
#
# COMPACT_ATOMS: atom_id res chain seq x y z
N MET A 1 -10.10 31.75 -31.56
CA MET A 1 -9.60 32.08 -30.20
C MET A 1 -8.17 31.59 -30.08
N ASP A 2 -7.27 32.41 -29.57
CA ASP A 2 -5.84 32.05 -29.45
C ASP A 2 -5.62 31.12 -28.25
N HIS A 3 -5.75 29.81 -28.48
CA HIS A 3 -5.53 28.79 -27.47
C HIS A 3 -4.06 28.71 -27.03
N GLN A 4 -3.11 29.14 -27.86
CA GLN A 4 -1.68 29.15 -27.50
C GLN A 4 -1.39 30.23 -26.45
N GLY A 5 -1.93 31.43 -26.60
CA GLY A 5 -1.74 32.50 -25.63
C GLY A 5 -2.38 32.20 -24.27
N HIS A 6 -3.52 31.48 -24.24
CA HIS A 6 -4.14 31.07 -22.99
C HIS A 6 -3.31 30.03 -22.21
N ARG A 7 -2.79 29.02 -22.90
CA ARG A 7 -1.91 28.00 -22.30
C ARG A 7 -0.64 28.61 -21.72
N GLU A 8 -0.04 29.55 -22.43
CA GLU A 8 1.16 30.22 -21.94
C GLU A 8 0.85 31.08 -20.69
N ARG A 9 -0.29 31.76 -20.64
CA ARG A 9 -0.73 32.47 -19.42
C ARG A 9 -0.90 31.55 -18.23
N LEU A 10 -1.47 30.34 -18.40
CA LEU A 10 -1.60 29.33 -17.33
C LEU A 10 -0.23 28.90 -16.82
N ARG A 11 0.72 28.60 -17.72
CA ARG A 11 2.09 28.23 -17.35
C ARG A 11 2.83 29.35 -16.63
N GLN A 12 2.70 30.58 -17.08
CA GLN A 12 3.32 31.76 -16.44
C GLN A 12 2.73 32.00 -15.05
N ARG A 13 1.40 31.84 -14.89
CA ARG A 13 0.75 31.92 -13.58
C ARG A 13 1.27 30.85 -12.63
N PHE A 14 1.43 29.62 -13.10
CA PHE A 14 2.01 28.54 -12.31
C PHE A 14 3.46 28.83 -11.90
N ARG A 15 4.30 29.30 -12.82
CA ARG A 15 5.70 29.66 -12.51
C ARG A 15 5.81 30.76 -11.47
N ARG A 16 4.87 31.71 -11.47
CA ARG A 16 4.88 32.84 -10.55
C ARG A 16 4.29 32.54 -9.18
N SER A 17 3.26 31.73 -9.10
CA SER A 17 2.42 31.58 -7.91
C SER A 17 2.12 30.16 -7.51
N GLY A 18 2.71 29.12 -8.15
CA GLY A 18 2.39 27.72 -7.89
C GLY A 18 0.93 27.38 -8.17
N LEU A 19 0.47 26.23 -7.64
CA LEU A 19 -0.92 25.78 -7.76
C LEU A 19 -1.87 26.46 -6.76
N GLU A 20 -1.36 27.12 -5.72
CA GLU A 20 -2.17 27.80 -4.69
C GLU A 20 -3.10 28.87 -5.25
N ALA A 21 -2.71 29.47 -6.38
CA ALA A 21 -3.52 30.47 -7.08
C ALA A 21 -4.56 29.86 -8.05
N PHE A 22 -4.65 28.53 -8.13
CA PHE A 22 -5.52 27.85 -9.10
C PHE A 22 -6.74 27.24 -8.42
N ALA A 23 -7.92 27.42 -9.03
CA ALA A 23 -9.05 26.58 -8.70
C ALA A 23 -8.80 25.13 -9.19
N PRO A 24 -9.43 24.11 -8.58
CA PRO A 24 -9.21 22.71 -8.96
C PRO A 24 -9.35 22.42 -10.47
N HIS A 25 -10.35 23.00 -11.12
CA HIS A 25 -10.56 22.83 -12.57
C HIS A 25 -9.46 23.51 -13.40
N GLU A 26 -8.88 24.60 -12.92
CA GLU A 26 -7.79 25.30 -13.64
C GLU A 26 -6.47 24.55 -13.52
N ALA A 27 -6.19 23.92 -12.36
CA ALA A 27 -5.06 23.03 -12.18
C ALA A 27 -5.16 21.83 -13.13
N LEU A 28 -6.36 21.25 -13.24
CA LEU A 28 -6.64 20.15 -14.16
C LEU A 28 -6.53 20.60 -15.62
N GLU A 29 -7.02 21.80 -15.96
CA GLU A 29 -6.86 22.42 -17.26
C GLU A 29 -5.39 22.55 -17.65
N LEU A 30 -4.56 23.09 -16.75
CA LEU A 30 -3.12 23.21 -16.98
C LEU A 30 -2.48 21.83 -17.24
N LEU A 31 -2.78 20.83 -16.41
CA LEU A 31 -2.28 19.47 -16.58
C LEU A 31 -2.65 18.89 -17.94
N LEU A 32 -3.90 19.04 -18.36
CA LEU A 32 -4.40 18.56 -19.65
C LEU A 32 -3.71 19.23 -20.84
N THR A 33 -3.19 20.45 -20.71
CA THR A 33 -2.46 21.10 -21.82
C THR A 33 -1.23 20.32 -22.27
N TYR A 34 -0.66 19.45 -21.42
CA TYR A 34 0.50 18.63 -21.76
C TYR A 34 0.12 17.36 -22.52
N ALA A 35 -1.08 16.81 -22.28
CA ALA A 35 -1.56 15.60 -22.95
C ALA A 35 -2.44 15.91 -24.19
N ILE A 36 -3.02 17.11 -24.27
CA ILE A 36 -3.94 17.51 -25.35
C ILE A 36 -3.38 18.80 -26.02
N PRO A 37 -2.49 18.69 -27.01
CA PRO A 37 -1.70 19.86 -27.47
C PRO A 37 -2.47 20.88 -28.31
N ARG A 38 -3.59 20.54 -28.94
CA ARG A 38 -4.23 21.40 -29.96
C ARG A 38 -5.67 21.81 -29.69
N ARG A 39 -6.27 21.35 -28.56
CA ARG A 39 -7.68 21.63 -28.24
C ARG A 39 -7.77 22.51 -26.99
N ASP A 40 -8.88 23.22 -26.84
CA ASP A 40 -9.20 23.90 -25.60
C ASP A 40 -9.42 22.87 -24.49
N THR A 41 -8.62 22.93 -23.43
CA THR A 41 -8.66 22.00 -22.30
C THR A 41 -9.61 22.45 -21.19
N LYS A 42 -10.08 23.71 -21.21
CA LYS A 42 -10.97 24.25 -20.22
C LYS A 42 -12.34 23.54 -20.15
N PRO A 43 -13.05 23.35 -21.28
CA PRO A 43 -14.33 22.60 -21.26
C PRO A 43 -14.14 21.14 -20.78
N ILE A 44 -13.02 20.52 -21.14
CA ILE A 44 -12.71 19.14 -20.76
C ILE A 44 -12.49 19.05 -19.24
N ALA A 45 -11.74 20.00 -18.67
CA ALA A 45 -11.53 20.08 -17.21
C ALA A 45 -12.84 20.24 -16.45
N TYR A 46 -13.74 21.11 -16.95
CA TYR A 46 -15.09 21.24 -16.35
C TYR A 46 -15.92 19.95 -16.46
N ALA A 47 -15.88 19.26 -17.61
CA ALA A 47 -16.60 18.02 -17.81
C ALA A 47 -16.11 16.91 -16.86
N LEU A 48 -14.80 16.81 -16.66
CA LEU A 48 -14.19 15.89 -15.68
C LEU A 48 -14.62 16.22 -14.26
N MET A 49 -14.51 17.48 -13.84
CA MET A 49 -14.93 17.92 -12.51
C MET A 49 -16.42 17.69 -12.27
N LYS A 50 -17.27 17.91 -13.27
CA LYS A 50 -18.71 17.64 -13.18
C LYS A 50 -19.00 16.15 -13.02
N ARG A 51 -18.28 15.29 -13.73
CA ARG A 51 -18.50 13.83 -13.71
C ARG A 51 -17.99 13.17 -12.45
N PHE A 52 -16.80 13.53 -11.99
CA PHE A 52 -16.09 12.86 -10.89
C PHE A 52 -16.12 13.66 -9.57
N GLY A 53 -16.71 14.85 -9.54
CA GLY A 53 -16.96 15.67 -8.35
C GLY A 53 -15.76 16.44 -7.81
N SER A 54 -14.55 15.90 -7.91
CA SER A 54 -13.34 16.51 -7.34
C SER A 54 -12.09 16.08 -8.10
N LEU A 55 -10.94 16.73 -7.85
CA LEU A 55 -9.63 16.27 -8.34
C LEU A 55 -9.32 14.84 -7.86
N HIS A 56 -9.67 14.56 -6.60
CA HIS A 56 -9.53 13.21 -6.05
C HIS A 56 -10.32 12.20 -6.89
N GLY A 57 -11.60 12.46 -7.17
CA GLY A 57 -12.43 11.59 -8.00
C GLY A 57 -11.88 11.41 -9.42
N VAL A 58 -11.34 12.48 -10.03
CA VAL A 58 -10.69 12.41 -11.35
C VAL A 58 -9.45 11.50 -11.32
N PHE A 59 -8.58 11.65 -10.32
CA PHE A 59 -7.33 10.89 -10.23
C PHE A 59 -7.51 9.46 -9.71
N GLN A 60 -8.68 9.12 -9.18
CA GLN A 60 -9.07 7.76 -8.79
C GLN A 60 -9.80 7.01 -9.91
N ALA A 61 -10.25 7.70 -10.94
CA ALA A 61 -10.95 7.07 -12.05
C ALA A 61 -9.98 6.21 -12.88
N SER A 62 -10.48 5.08 -13.37
CA SER A 62 -9.73 4.23 -14.32
C SER A 62 -9.57 4.93 -15.67
N ALA A 63 -8.58 4.51 -16.45
CA ALA A 63 -8.38 5.05 -17.80
C ALA A 63 -9.61 4.84 -18.69
N GLU A 64 -10.34 3.73 -18.51
CA GLU A 64 -11.58 3.44 -19.22
C GLU A 64 -12.70 4.44 -18.88
N GLU A 65 -12.88 4.75 -17.61
CA GLU A 65 -13.88 5.73 -17.14
C GLU A 65 -13.55 7.14 -17.62
N LEU A 66 -12.27 7.51 -17.62
CA LEU A 66 -11.79 8.81 -18.09
C LEU A 66 -12.01 8.98 -19.60
N ARG A 67 -11.79 7.95 -20.42
CA ARG A 67 -12.01 7.98 -21.87
C ARG A 67 -13.48 8.19 -22.26
N GLN A 68 -14.41 7.93 -21.37
CA GLN A 68 -15.83 8.23 -21.60
C GLN A 68 -16.16 9.73 -21.57
N VAL A 69 -15.21 10.58 -21.13
CA VAL A 69 -15.39 12.03 -21.17
C VAL A 69 -14.96 12.55 -22.55
N GLU A 70 -15.85 13.30 -23.20
CA GLU A 70 -15.57 13.86 -24.52
C GLU A 70 -14.29 14.70 -24.52
N GLY A 71 -13.40 14.44 -25.45
CA GLY A 71 -12.13 15.13 -25.59
C GLY A 71 -10.95 14.48 -24.85
N ILE A 72 -11.19 13.44 -24.07
CA ILE A 72 -10.15 12.63 -23.43
C ILE A 72 -9.77 11.48 -24.37
N GLY A 73 -8.56 11.58 -24.94
CA GLY A 73 -7.92 10.48 -25.66
C GLY A 73 -7.06 9.61 -24.70
N ASP A 74 -6.47 8.56 -25.26
CA ASP A 74 -5.70 7.58 -24.50
C ASP A 74 -4.57 8.23 -23.68
N SER A 75 -3.76 9.09 -24.26
CA SER A 75 -2.66 9.78 -23.57
C SER A 75 -3.13 10.62 -22.37
N ALA A 76 -4.27 11.29 -22.50
CA ALA A 76 -4.82 12.10 -21.42
C ALA A 76 -5.41 11.21 -20.31
N ALA A 77 -6.07 10.11 -20.67
CA ALA A 77 -6.60 9.14 -19.72
C ALA A 77 -5.49 8.48 -18.91
N VAL A 78 -4.43 8.02 -19.56
CA VAL A 78 -3.26 7.44 -18.89
C VAL A 78 -2.58 8.46 -17.97
N LEU A 79 -2.38 9.71 -18.44
CA LEU A 79 -1.79 10.76 -17.60
C LEU A 79 -2.59 10.98 -16.32
N LEU A 80 -3.92 11.11 -16.42
CA LEU A 80 -4.78 11.34 -15.27
C LEU A 80 -4.82 10.13 -14.32
N ALA A 81 -4.97 8.92 -14.86
CA ALA A 81 -4.98 7.69 -14.07
C ALA A 81 -3.63 7.42 -13.37
N MET A 82 -2.52 7.89 -13.94
CA MET A 82 -1.17 7.75 -13.37
C MET A 82 -0.95 8.68 -12.16
N MET A 83 -1.71 9.75 -11.98
CA MET A 83 -1.45 10.75 -10.94
C MET A 83 -1.50 10.16 -9.52
N SER A 84 -2.54 9.40 -9.18
CA SER A 84 -2.63 8.74 -7.87
C SER A 84 -1.48 7.75 -7.61
N PRO A 85 -1.17 6.80 -8.50
CA PRO A 85 0.01 5.94 -8.35
C PRO A 85 1.33 6.71 -8.21
N LEU A 86 1.50 7.81 -8.94
CA LEU A 86 2.70 8.62 -8.89
C LEU A 86 2.84 9.36 -7.55
N PHE A 87 1.75 9.90 -7.02
CA PHE A 87 1.75 10.51 -5.68
C PHE A 87 2.07 9.50 -4.59
N ARG A 88 1.53 8.27 -4.68
CA ARG A 88 1.89 7.18 -3.77
C ARG A 88 3.38 6.84 -3.84
N ALA A 89 3.92 6.69 -5.04
CA ALA A 89 5.34 6.40 -5.23
C ALA A 89 6.22 7.52 -4.66
N TYR A 90 5.84 8.78 -4.90
CA TYR A 90 6.54 9.94 -4.34
C TYR A 90 6.50 9.96 -2.81
N ARG A 91 5.32 9.81 -2.21
CA ARG A 91 5.20 9.76 -0.74
C ARG A 91 6.00 8.61 -0.13
N ARG A 92 5.96 7.44 -0.76
CA ARG A 92 6.77 6.31 -0.33
C ARG A 92 8.25 6.62 -0.38
N SER A 93 8.74 7.27 -1.44
CA SER A 93 10.16 7.63 -1.54
C SER A 93 10.60 8.60 -0.43
N LEU A 94 9.73 9.51 0.01
CA LEU A 94 10.03 10.39 1.15
C LEU A 94 10.15 9.64 2.47
N GLU A 95 9.35 8.58 2.66
CA GLU A 95 9.40 7.74 3.86
C GLU A 95 10.53 6.69 3.78
N GLU A 96 10.99 6.35 2.57
CA GLU A 96 12.15 5.46 2.34
C GLU A 96 13.47 6.10 2.72
N GLU A 97 13.59 7.43 2.74
CA GLU A 97 14.76 8.14 3.28
C GLU A 97 14.96 7.90 4.80
N THR A 98 13.92 7.48 5.52
CA THR A 98 14.02 7.03 6.91
C THR A 98 13.78 5.53 7.01
N ASP A 99 14.82 4.72 6.82
CA ASP A 99 14.77 3.26 7.02
C ASP A 99 14.32 2.83 8.43
N VAL A 100 14.18 3.77 9.36
CA VAL A 100 13.92 3.48 10.78
C VAL A 100 12.60 4.12 11.23
N ILE A 101 11.70 3.32 11.76
CA ILE A 101 10.44 3.77 12.38
C ILE A 101 10.70 4.10 13.85
N LYS A 102 10.99 5.36 14.15
CA LYS A 102 11.41 5.80 15.49
C LYS A 102 10.27 6.00 16.49
N ASN A 103 9.06 6.21 16.02
CA ASN A 103 7.92 6.52 16.89
C ASN A 103 6.58 6.21 16.20
N TYR A 104 5.50 6.26 16.99
CA TYR A 104 4.13 6.04 16.53
C TYR A 104 3.73 6.92 15.34
N PHE A 105 4.06 8.19 15.33
CA PHE A 105 3.66 9.09 14.24
C PHE A 105 4.31 8.72 12.91
N GLN A 106 5.53 8.20 12.94
CA GLN A 106 6.20 7.70 11.74
C GLN A 106 5.58 6.39 11.26
N SER A 107 5.20 5.48 12.18
CA SER A 107 4.48 4.25 11.76
C SER A 107 3.13 4.57 11.13
N VAL A 108 2.36 5.50 11.72
CA VAL A 108 1.09 5.94 11.13
C VAL A 108 1.27 6.53 9.74
N ARG A 109 2.16 7.52 9.58
CA ARG A 109 2.41 8.13 8.25
C ARG A 109 2.88 7.12 7.22
N TYR A 110 3.72 6.18 7.63
CA TYR A 110 4.15 5.11 6.74
C TYR A 110 2.98 4.22 6.31
N CYS A 111 2.11 3.82 7.24
CA CYS A 111 0.91 3.04 6.93
C CYS A 111 -0.05 3.82 6.03
N GLU A 112 -0.31 5.10 6.32
CA GLU A 112 -1.15 5.96 5.46
C GLU A 112 -0.62 6.03 4.02
N ALA A 113 0.70 6.16 3.84
CA ALA A 113 1.32 6.20 2.52
C ALA A 113 1.17 4.88 1.73
N LEU A 114 1.04 3.73 2.42
CA LEU A 114 0.78 2.44 1.76
C LEU A 114 -0.62 2.38 1.14
N PHE A 115 -1.60 3.04 1.75
CA PHE A 115 -3.01 2.94 1.37
C PHE A 115 -3.55 4.16 0.64
N GLU A 116 -2.71 5.17 0.38
CA GLU A 116 -3.16 6.38 -0.30
C GLU A 116 -3.77 6.06 -1.67
N GLY A 117 -5.07 6.37 -1.82
CA GLY A 117 -5.82 6.11 -3.04
C GLY A 117 -6.16 4.65 -3.31
N GLU A 118 -6.01 3.75 -2.35
CA GLU A 118 -6.47 2.38 -2.49
C GLU A 118 -7.99 2.29 -2.33
N ARG A 119 -8.63 1.55 -3.23
CA ARG A 119 -10.09 1.34 -3.25
C ARG A 119 -10.53 0.04 -2.61
N TYR A 120 -9.61 -0.90 -2.50
CA TYR A 120 -9.84 -2.25 -1.97
C TYR A 120 -9.13 -2.42 -0.64
N GLU A 121 -9.61 -3.34 0.17
CA GLU A 121 -8.89 -3.71 1.38
C GLU A 121 -7.59 -4.40 1.04
N LYS A 122 -6.53 -4.00 1.72
CA LYS A 122 -5.21 -4.59 1.63
C LYS A 122 -4.63 -4.78 3.02
N PHE A 123 -3.96 -5.88 3.20
CA PHE A 123 -3.26 -6.20 4.43
C PHE A 123 -1.76 -6.31 4.17
N TYR A 124 -0.97 -5.53 4.90
CA TYR A 124 0.49 -5.54 4.80
C TYR A 124 1.14 -5.97 6.11
N VAL A 125 2.29 -6.62 6.00
CA VAL A 125 3.25 -6.79 7.08
C VAL A 125 4.50 -5.98 6.78
N VAL A 126 4.95 -5.19 7.75
CA VAL A 126 6.20 -4.44 7.73
C VAL A 126 7.20 -5.21 8.58
N CYS A 127 8.23 -5.74 7.93
CA CYS A 127 9.31 -6.50 8.55
C CYS A 127 10.31 -5.54 9.19
N LEU A 128 10.54 -5.67 10.50
CA LEU A 128 11.40 -4.78 11.27
C LEU A 128 12.61 -5.53 11.80
N GLY A 129 13.79 -4.95 11.60
CA GLY A 129 15.04 -5.42 12.13
C GLY A 129 15.45 -4.72 13.42
N ASN A 130 16.75 -4.84 13.76
CA ASN A 130 17.31 -4.18 14.93
C ASN A 130 17.11 -2.65 14.87
N GLY A 131 16.78 -2.05 16.01
CA GLY A 131 16.56 -0.61 16.11
C GLY A 131 15.34 -0.10 15.32
N MET A 132 14.34 -0.95 15.06
CA MET A 132 13.15 -0.62 14.27
C MET A 132 13.48 -0.26 12.81
N LYS A 133 14.58 -0.79 12.28
CA LYS A 133 14.92 -0.66 10.88
C LYS A 133 13.92 -1.43 10.02
N ARG A 134 13.31 -0.77 9.07
CA ARG A 134 12.42 -1.42 8.09
C ARG A 134 13.25 -2.25 7.12
N LEU A 135 13.02 -3.54 7.08
CA LEU A 135 13.71 -4.49 6.20
C LEU A 135 12.94 -4.70 4.91
N ASN A 136 11.62 -4.87 5.01
CA ASN A 136 10.73 -5.08 3.86
C ASN A 136 9.29 -4.75 4.26
N THR A 137 8.43 -4.56 3.25
CA THR A 137 6.98 -4.43 3.42
C THR A 137 6.29 -5.32 2.40
N VAL A 138 5.55 -6.30 2.89
CA VAL A 138 4.96 -7.37 2.08
C VAL A 138 3.44 -7.25 2.09
N LEU A 139 2.84 -7.22 0.91
CA LEU A 139 1.39 -7.36 0.75
C LEU A 139 1.00 -8.81 1.02
N ILE A 140 0.20 -9.03 2.05
CA ILE A 140 -0.24 -10.37 2.48
C ILE A 140 -1.56 -10.75 1.82
N ALA A 141 -2.48 -9.80 1.72
CA ALA A 141 -3.80 -10.03 1.13
C ALA A 141 -4.35 -8.75 0.49
N SER A 142 -5.15 -8.91 -0.55
CA SER A 142 -5.88 -7.84 -1.23
C SER A 142 -7.19 -8.39 -1.76
N GLY A 143 -8.30 -7.69 -1.56
CA GLY A 143 -9.60 -8.13 -2.05
C GLY A 143 -10.73 -7.18 -1.70
N ASP A 144 -11.95 -7.60 -1.99
CA ASP A 144 -13.17 -6.89 -1.60
C ASP A 144 -13.47 -7.16 -0.11
N VAL A 145 -14.17 -6.24 0.55
CA VAL A 145 -14.43 -6.17 2.01
C VAL A 145 -14.90 -7.48 2.65
N THR A 146 -15.41 -8.41 1.86
CA THR A 146 -15.98 -9.69 2.35
C THR A 146 -15.08 -10.92 2.16
N GLU A 147 -13.91 -10.81 1.51
CA GLU A 147 -13.13 -11.98 1.09
C GLU A 147 -11.63 -11.96 1.46
N VAL A 148 -11.14 -10.93 2.17
CA VAL A 148 -9.72 -10.87 2.53
C VAL A 148 -9.41 -11.85 3.66
N ARG A 149 -8.95 -13.06 3.29
CA ARG A 149 -8.45 -14.02 4.27
C ARG A 149 -6.96 -13.84 4.50
N VAL A 150 -6.62 -13.29 5.65
CA VAL A 150 -5.23 -13.21 6.11
C VAL A 150 -4.86 -14.50 6.83
N TYR A 151 -3.85 -15.20 6.30
CA TYR A 151 -3.33 -16.39 6.97
C TYR A 151 -2.05 -16.06 7.72
N ALA A 152 -2.03 -16.31 9.02
CA ALA A 152 -0.87 -16.06 9.89
C ALA A 152 0.44 -16.70 9.36
N ARG A 153 0.34 -17.85 8.67
CA ARG A 153 1.48 -18.50 8.01
C ARG A 153 2.17 -17.62 6.96
N HIS A 154 1.42 -16.81 6.18
CA HIS A 154 2.00 -15.93 5.16
C HIS A 154 2.77 -14.78 5.80
N ILE A 155 2.27 -14.28 6.94
CA ILE A 155 2.97 -13.27 7.73
C ILE A 155 4.27 -13.85 8.28
N LEU A 156 4.23 -15.04 8.86
CA LEU A 156 5.42 -15.72 9.38
C LEU A 156 6.47 -15.98 8.28
N SER A 157 6.04 -16.45 7.09
CA SER A 157 6.94 -16.65 5.95
C SER A 157 7.64 -15.35 5.57
N ALA A 158 6.88 -14.26 5.39
CA ALA A 158 7.43 -12.96 5.02
C ALA A 158 8.44 -12.44 6.05
N LEU A 159 8.15 -12.59 7.35
CA LEU A 159 9.05 -12.16 8.42
C LEU A 159 10.33 -13.02 8.47
N THR A 160 10.20 -14.32 8.26
CA THR A 160 11.33 -15.25 8.26
C THR A 160 12.26 -15.01 7.06
N GLU A 161 11.70 -14.79 5.87
CA GLU A 161 12.47 -14.47 4.65
C GLU A 161 13.32 -13.20 4.82
N CYS A 162 12.83 -12.23 5.60
CA CYS A 162 13.55 -10.99 5.88
C CYS A 162 14.48 -11.08 7.10
N ASN A 163 14.52 -12.19 7.83
CA ASN A 163 15.16 -12.29 9.14
C ASN A 163 14.70 -11.17 10.11
N ALA A 164 13.40 -10.91 10.12
CA ALA A 164 12.82 -9.85 10.93
C ALA A 164 12.85 -10.20 12.42
N LEU A 165 13.13 -9.21 13.26
CA LEU A 165 13.08 -9.29 14.72
C LEU A 165 11.75 -8.79 15.28
N GLY A 166 10.97 -8.10 14.45
CA GLY A 166 9.67 -7.58 14.80
C GLY A 166 8.81 -7.30 13.59
N ALA A 167 7.54 -7.05 13.84
CA ALA A 167 6.52 -6.79 12.86
C ALA A 167 5.66 -5.59 13.24
N LEU A 168 5.25 -4.83 12.24
CA LEU A 168 4.10 -3.95 12.28
C LEU A 168 3.13 -4.46 11.22
N ILE A 169 1.89 -4.73 11.58
CA ILE A 169 0.85 -5.12 10.63
C ILE A 169 -0.11 -3.95 10.39
N THR A 170 -0.66 -3.86 9.21
CA THR A 170 -1.57 -2.77 8.86
C THR A 170 -2.53 -3.18 7.76
N HIS A 171 -3.77 -2.70 7.85
CA HIS A 171 -4.75 -2.81 6.78
C HIS A 171 -5.59 -1.53 6.67
N ASN A 172 -6.30 -1.37 5.58
CA ASN A 172 -7.15 -0.22 5.36
C ASN A 172 -8.63 -0.59 5.33
N HIS A 173 -9.46 0.37 5.75
CA HIS A 173 -10.92 0.37 5.57
C HIS A 173 -11.29 1.47 4.56
N PRO A 174 -11.33 1.21 3.24
CA PRO A 174 -11.45 2.25 2.21
C PRO A 174 -12.74 3.07 2.28
N SER A 175 -13.83 2.47 2.72
CA SER A 175 -15.16 3.09 2.79
C SER A 175 -15.67 3.32 4.21
N GLY A 176 -14.86 3.00 5.23
CA GLY A 176 -15.29 2.95 6.62
C GLY A 176 -14.57 3.89 7.57
N LEU A 177 -14.76 3.61 8.85
CA LEU A 177 -14.04 4.20 9.96
C LEU A 177 -12.89 3.27 10.35
N ALA A 178 -11.83 3.83 10.93
CA ALA A 178 -10.69 3.04 11.44
C ALA A 178 -11.04 2.32 12.75
N ARG A 179 -12.20 1.68 12.83
CA ARG A 179 -12.62 0.90 14.02
C ARG A 179 -12.34 -0.57 13.80
N PRO A 180 -11.63 -1.22 14.74
CA PRO A 180 -11.39 -2.65 14.63
C PRO A 180 -12.70 -3.44 14.73
N SER A 181 -12.90 -4.39 13.83
CA SER A 181 -13.95 -5.40 13.91
C SER A 181 -13.58 -6.50 14.93
N GLY A 182 -14.54 -7.34 15.27
CA GLY A 182 -14.26 -8.54 16.07
C GLY A 182 -13.27 -9.49 15.40
N GLU A 183 -13.31 -9.57 14.08
CA GLU A 183 -12.39 -10.37 13.26
C GLU A 183 -10.97 -9.80 13.27
N ASP A 184 -10.81 -8.46 13.19
CA ASP A 184 -9.52 -7.81 13.31
C ASP A 184 -8.87 -8.06 14.67
N ILE A 185 -9.67 -8.01 15.74
CA ILE A 185 -9.18 -8.30 17.10
C ILE A 185 -8.74 -9.76 17.22
N ALA A 186 -9.55 -10.71 16.75
CA ALA A 186 -9.23 -12.13 16.79
C ALA A 186 -7.98 -12.46 15.95
N LEU A 187 -7.88 -11.89 14.76
CA LEU A 187 -6.71 -12.02 13.87
C LEU A 187 -5.45 -11.46 14.53
N THR A 188 -5.54 -10.24 15.10
CA THR A 188 -4.39 -9.59 15.76
C THR A 188 -3.88 -10.43 16.93
N ASN A 189 -4.78 -10.96 17.77
CA ASN A 189 -4.40 -11.81 18.89
C ASN A 189 -3.74 -13.12 18.41
N SER A 190 -4.27 -13.73 17.35
CA SER A 190 -3.70 -14.95 16.77
C SER A 190 -2.29 -14.70 16.20
N ILE A 191 -2.09 -13.56 15.51
CA ILE A 191 -0.78 -13.18 14.98
C ILE A 191 0.18 -12.88 16.13
N ALA A 192 -0.24 -12.14 17.15
CA ALA A 192 0.59 -11.80 18.30
C ALA A 192 1.09 -13.05 19.01
N ALA A 193 0.20 -14.02 19.26
CA ALA A 193 0.55 -15.30 19.90
C ALA A 193 1.53 -16.13 19.04
N LEU A 194 1.30 -16.18 17.72
CA LEU A 194 2.19 -16.87 16.78
C LEU A 194 3.58 -16.27 16.80
N LEU A 195 3.69 -14.96 16.70
CA LEU A 195 4.97 -14.25 16.62
C LEU A 195 5.74 -14.32 17.95
N ASP A 196 5.05 -14.25 19.07
CA ASP A 196 5.64 -14.43 20.41
C ASP A 196 6.26 -15.82 20.54
N GLY A 197 5.56 -16.87 20.10
CA GLY A 197 6.05 -18.26 20.11
C GLY A 197 7.32 -18.50 19.30
N VAL A 198 7.67 -17.62 18.36
CA VAL A 198 8.90 -17.66 17.54
C VAL A 198 9.89 -16.54 17.86
N GLY A 199 9.64 -15.75 18.92
CA GLY A 199 10.51 -14.67 19.35
C GLY A 199 10.50 -13.42 18.46
N ILE A 200 9.46 -13.23 17.66
CA ILE A 200 9.26 -12.02 16.84
C ILE A 200 8.26 -11.11 17.52
N LYS A 201 8.63 -9.86 17.78
CA LYS A 201 7.75 -8.90 18.47
C LYS A 201 6.74 -8.27 17.52
N LEU A 202 5.44 -8.36 17.82
CA LEU A 202 4.42 -7.53 17.17
C LEU A 202 4.39 -6.14 17.84
N TYR A 203 4.85 -5.12 17.11
CA TYR A 203 4.92 -3.77 17.65
C TYR A 203 3.58 -3.06 17.66
N ASP A 204 2.80 -3.17 16.60
CA ASP A 204 1.46 -2.60 16.53
C ASP A 204 0.65 -3.26 15.39
N HIS A 205 -0.67 -3.06 15.43
CA HIS A 205 -1.57 -3.21 14.31
C HIS A 205 -2.25 -1.86 14.07
N ILE A 206 -2.09 -1.30 12.87
CA ILE A 206 -2.63 0.00 12.50
C ILE A 206 -3.69 -0.17 11.41
N ILE A 207 -4.91 0.28 11.70
CA ILE A 207 -5.99 0.39 10.71
C ILE A 207 -5.97 1.80 10.14
N VAL A 208 -6.03 1.91 8.82
CA VAL A 208 -6.07 3.18 8.09
C VAL A 208 -7.40 3.34 7.38
N ALA A 209 -8.11 4.43 7.66
CA ALA A 209 -9.31 4.84 6.95
C ALA A 209 -9.11 6.25 6.35
N PRO A 210 -9.99 6.71 5.45
CA PRO A 210 -9.80 7.97 4.73
C PRO A 210 -9.60 9.22 5.60
N ALA A 211 -10.21 9.24 6.80
CA ALA A 211 -10.18 10.40 7.69
C ALA A 211 -9.47 10.15 9.03
N GLU A 212 -9.16 8.91 9.35
CA GLU A 212 -8.62 8.55 10.67
C GLU A 212 -7.79 7.28 10.63
N THR A 213 -7.00 7.06 11.68
CA THR A 213 -6.23 5.84 11.90
C THR A 213 -6.48 5.29 13.30
N PHE A 214 -6.40 3.98 13.46
CA PHE A 214 -6.49 3.30 14.75
C PHE A 214 -5.26 2.44 15.00
N SER A 215 -4.70 2.52 16.19
CA SER A 215 -3.60 1.67 16.67
C SER A 215 -4.11 0.73 17.74
N PHE A 216 -3.92 -0.55 17.58
CA PHE A 216 -4.30 -1.55 18.57
C PHE A 216 -3.54 -1.40 19.87
N ARG A 217 -2.25 -1.04 19.81
CA ARG A 217 -1.44 -0.80 21.02
C ARG A 217 -1.95 0.40 21.79
N ARG A 218 -2.20 1.54 21.13
CA ARG A 218 -2.71 2.75 21.80
C ARG A 218 -4.16 2.61 22.26
N GLY A 219 -4.95 1.82 21.55
CA GLY A 219 -6.32 1.46 21.92
C GLY A 219 -6.41 0.43 23.04
N GLY A 220 -5.27 -0.07 23.55
CA GLY A 220 -5.24 -1.05 24.63
C GLY A 220 -5.66 -2.47 24.19
N LEU A 221 -5.73 -2.74 22.89
CA LEU A 221 -6.11 -4.04 22.32
C LEU A 221 -4.88 -4.93 22.03
N LEU A 222 -3.67 -4.40 22.16
CA LEU A 222 -2.40 -5.11 22.07
C LEU A 222 -1.58 -4.80 23.32
N GLY A 223 -1.52 -5.76 24.27
CA GLY A 223 -0.87 -5.58 25.58
C GLY A 223 0.66 -5.46 25.49
N GLU A 224 1.27 -4.93 26.58
CA GLU A 224 2.73 -4.87 26.72
C GLU A 224 3.33 -6.22 27.12
N GLU A 225 2.55 -7.07 27.82
CA GLU A 225 2.88 -8.46 28.17
C GLU A 225 1.67 -9.34 27.85
N ASN A 226 1.88 -10.37 27.05
CA ASN A 226 0.83 -11.32 26.67
C ASN A 226 0.46 -12.24 27.86
N GLY A 227 -0.17 -11.67 28.90
CA GLY A 227 -0.66 -12.43 30.05
C GLY A 227 -2.03 -13.10 29.86
N ALA A 228 -2.67 -12.99 28.70
CA ALA A 228 -4.01 -13.53 28.45
C ALA A 228 -4.08 -14.43 27.21
N VAL A 229 -3.07 -15.27 26.97
CA VAL A 229 -2.99 -16.13 25.78
C VAL A 229 -3.21 -17.61 26.11
N THR A 230 -4.11 -17.94 27.03
CA THR A 230 -4.25 -19.33 27.46
C THR A 230 -5.13 -20.20 26.56
N GLU A 231 -6.07 -19.66 25.80
CA GLU A 231 -6.94 -20.47 24.91
C GLU A 231 -6.48 -20.50 23.45
N ALA A 232 -5.99 -19.39 22.92
CA ALA A 232 -5.49 -19.33 21.53
C ALA A 232 -4.15 -20.06 21.39
N ALA A 233 -3.27 -20.03 22.39
CA ALA A 233 -2.01 -20.76 22.41
C ALA A 233 -2.22 -22.28 22.46
N GLN A 234 -3.22 -22.76 23.21
CA GLN A 234 -3.57 -24.19 23.28
C GLN A 234 -4.09 -24.72 21.95
N HIS A 235 -4.82 -23.92 21.19
CA HIS A 235 -5.25 -24.32 19.85
C HIS A 235 -4.05 -24.35 18.86
N PHE A 236 -3.05 -23.51 19.07
CA PHE A 236 -1.88 -23.39 18.19
C PHE A 236 -0.86 -24.51 18.39
N GLU A 237 -0.67 -25.01 19.62
CA GLU A 237 0.16 -26.19 19.89
C GLU A 237 -0.34 -27.44 19.14
N GLN A 238 -1.63 -27.50 18.82
CA GLN A 238 -2.22 -28.59 18.02
C GLN A 238 -1.98 -28.41 16.51
N VAL A 239 -1.74 -27.19 16.01
CA VAL A 239 -1.59 -26.87 14.57
C VAL A 239 -0.11 -26.76 14.16
N LEU A 240 0.78 -26.41 15.10
CA LEU A 240 2.21 -26.25 14.85
C LEU A 240 2.92 -27.47 14.20
N PRO A 241 2.61 -28.73 14.55
CA PRO A 241 3.19 -29.90 13.87
C PRO A 241 2.82 -29.96 12.39
N ALA A 242 1.56 -29.69 12.06
CA ALA A 242 1.09 -29.75 10.66
C ALA A 242 1.71 -28.65 9.78
N VAL A 243 1.89 -27.45 10.33
CA VAL A 243 2.54 -26.31 9.63
C VAL A 243 4.04 -26.58 9.43
N ARG A 244 4.69 -27.23 10.40
CA ARG A 244 6.10 -27.60 10.31
C ARG A 244 6.34 -28.63 9.23
N ASP A 245 5.47 -29.62 9.14
CA ASP A 245 5.55 -30.69 8.14
C ASP A 245 5.27 -30.18 6.72
N GLU A 246 4.32 -29.24 6.52
CA GLU A 246 4.06 -28.62 5.22
C GLU A 246 5.24 -27.75 4.74
N ILE A 247 5.90 -27.01 5.63
CA ILE A 247 7.09 -26.21 5.28
C ILE A 247 8.26 -27.12 4.85
N TYR A 248 8.46 -28.25 5.54
CA TYR A 248 9.50 -29.22 5.19
C TYR A 248 9.20 -29.96 3.90
N GLN A 249 7.95 -30.30 3.62
CA GLN A 249 7.57 -31.02 2.38
C GLN A 249 7.64 -30.12 1.14
N ASN A 250 7.25 -28.86 1.25
CA ASN A 250 7.34 -27.90 0.12
C ASN A 250 8.78 -27.41 -0.15
N GLY A 251 9.66 -27.42 0.86
CA GLY A 251 11.09 -27.09 0.70
C GLY A 251 11.90 -28.17 0.00
N THR A 252 11.42 -29.43 0.00
CA THR A 252 12.08 -30.57 -0.66
C THR A 252 11.63 -30.79 -2.10
N THR A 253 10.47 -30.26 -2.50
CA THR A 253 9.92 -30.47 -3.86
C THR A 253 10.50 -29.49 -4.90
N GLN A 254 11.20 -28.42 -4.49
CA GLN A 254 11.87 -27.48 -5.43
C GLN A 254 13.34 -27.82 -5.70
N LYS A 255 13.89 -28.91 -5.15
CA LYS A 255 15.27 -29.35 -5.44
C LYS A 255 15.37 -30.48 -6.46
N GLY A 256 14.30 -30.87 -7.10
CA GLY A 256 14.29 -31.92 -8.11
C GLY A 256 13.63 -31.44 -9.39
N GLU A 257 14.41 -30.87 -10.28
CA GLU A 257 14.31 -30.88 -11.74
C GLU A 257 14.87 -29.61 -12.37
N CYS A 258 16.19 -29.42 -12.29
CA CYS A 258 16.87 -28.66 -13.33
C CYS A 258 17.90 -29.59 -14.01
N LYS A 259 17.39 -30.52 -14.83
CA LYS A 259 18.21 -31.38 -15.72
C LYS A 259 18.52 -30.68 -17.05
N GLN A 260 18.88 -29.39 -17.05
CA GLN A 260 19.26 -28.66 -18.28
C GLN A 260 20.47 -27.73 -18.13
N CYS A 261 21.32 -27.95 -17.11
CA CYS A 261 22.57 -27.19 -16.97
C CYS A 261 23.83 -28.07 -16.95
N GLU A 262 23.78 -29.25 -17.59
CA GLU A 262 25.00 -30.06 -17.88
C GLU A 262 25.16 -30.22 -19.38
N GLN A 263 25.46 -29.15 -20.09
CA GLN A 263 26.11 -29.14 -21.42
C GLN A 263 26.46 -27.68 -21.74
N ASN A 264 27.54 -27.17 -21.22
CA ASN A 264 28.46 -26.25 -21.86
C ASN A 264 29.56 -25.94 -20.82
N GLY A 265 30.50 -26.89 -20.75
CA GLY A 265 31.82 -26.57 -20.25
C GLY A 265 32.56 -25.85 -21.35
N GLU A 266 33.15 -24.72 -21.03
CA GLU A 266 34.43 -24.26 -21.48
C GLU A 266 34.66 -22.78 -21.14
N ASP A 267 35.74 -22.56 -20.39
CA ASP A 267 36.57 -21.37 -20.37
C ASP A 267 36.00 -19.97 -20.25
N TYR A 268 36.30 -19.34 -19.10
CA TYR A 268 37.06 -18.08 -19.09
C TYR A 268 37.62 -17.83 -17.67
N LEU A 269 38.91 -18.15 -17.52
CA LEU A 269 39.85 -17.52 -16.59
C LEU A 269 40.21 -16.13 -17.17
N LEU A 270 39.92 -15.08 -16.44
CA LEU A 270 40.78 -13.95 -16.08
C LEU A 270 39.96 -12.95 -15.26
#